data_957f42d45cfe80fbefc04c17c6e567e8
#
_entry.id   957f42d45cfe80fbefc04c17c6e567e8
#
_cell.length_a   1.000
_cell.length_b   1.000
_cell.length_c   1.000
_cell.angle_alpha   90.00
_cell.angle_beta   90.00
_cell.angle_gamma   90.00
#
_symmetry.space_group_name_H-M   'P 1'
#
loop_
_entity.id
_entity.type
_entity.pdbx_description
1 polymer ?
#
loop_
_entity_poly.entity_id
_entity_poly.type
_entity_poly.pdbx_seq_one_letter_code
_entity_poly.pdbx_strand_id
1 'polypeptide(L)'
;MSGFGSRAARPTASDDVCPCGGMPRGTALAACCGPLLAGERDADTAEALMRSRYTAYVLGDGDHLFRTWHPRTRTDDADPDDRVRWERLDVLDVIDGGADDAEGVVEFRARWVSADDGPLRRGELHERSRFVRRAGRWVYLGAE
;
A
#
# COMPACT_ATOMS: atom_id res chain seq x y z
N MET A 1 22.23 -0.59 -26.55
CA MET A 1 21.99 -0.76 -25.89
C MET A 1 21.86 -0.80 -25.04
N SER A 2 21.75 -0.65 -24.81
CA SER A 2 21.68 -0.69 -23.95
C SER A 2 21.13 -1.02 -23.24
N GLY A 3 20.98 -0.82 -23.48
CA GLY A 3 19.84 -0.97 -22.84
C GLY A 3 19.82 -1.48 -21.58
N PHE A 4 20.46 -1.53 -21.22
CA PHE A 4 20.55 -2.03 -20.14
C PHE A 4 20.32 -1.27 -19.08
N GLY A 5 20.68 -0.22 -19.20
CA GLY A 5 20.43 0.62 -18.16
C GLY A 5 19.09 0.47 -17.66
N SER A 6 18.31 0.17 -18.49
CA SER A 6 17.05 0.12 -18.08
C SER A 6 16.67 -0.99 -17.28
N ARG A 7 17.52 -1.47 -16.55
CA ARG A 7 17.13 -2.41 -15.61
C ARG A 7 16.15 -1.88 -14.65
N ALA A 8 15.94 -0.62 -14.54
CA ALA A 8 14.86 -0.09 -13.75
C ALA A 8 13.56 -0.70 -14.24
N ALA A 9 12.71 -1.11 -13.32
CA ALA A 9 11.42 -1.65 -13.67
C ALA A 9 10.62 -0.60 -14.42
N ARG A 10 9.85 -1.01 -15.41
CA ARG A 10 8.98 -0.07 -16.10
C ARG A 10 7.88 0.41 -15.15
N PRO A 11 7.34 1.60 -15.35
CA PRO A 11 6.23 2.09 -14.53
C PRO A 11 5.03 1.15 -14.62
N THR A 12 4.31 1.04 -13.52
CA THR A 12 3.08 0.26 -13.48
C THR A 12 2.01 0.95 -14.31
N ALA A 13 1.44 0.22 -15.24
CA ALA A 13 0.37 0.74 -16.07
C ALA A 13 -0.99 0.39 -15.45
N SER A 14 -2.03 1.13 -15.82
CA SER A 14 -3.36 0.95 -15.23
C SER A 14 -3.98 -0.41 -15.56
N ASP A 15 -3.57 -1.06 -16.64
CA ASP A 15 -4.07 -2.38 -16.99
C ASP A 15 -3.19 -3.52 -16.47
N ASP A 16 -2.07 -3.21 -15.83
CA ASP A 16 -1.27 -4.23 -15.14
C ASP A 16 -1.99 -4.70 -13.89
N VAL A 17 -1.68 -5.91 -13.45
CA VAL A 17 -2.17 -6.39 -12.17
C VAL A 17 -1.76 -5.39 -11.10
N CYS A 18 -2.68 -5.06 -10.20
CA CYS A 18 -2.42 -4.09 -9.16
C CYS A 18 -1.21 -4.51 -8.32
N PRO A 19 -0.32 -3.58 -7.94
CA PRO A 19 0.83 -3.92 -7.08
C PRO A 19 0.46 -4.68 -5.82
N CYS A 20 -0.74 -4.48 -5.28
CA CYS A 20 -1.18 -5.21 -4.09
C CYS A 20 -1.50 -6.68 -4.36
N GLY A 21 -1.43 -7.14 -5.60
CA GLY A 21 -1.81 -8.47 -6.03
C GLY A 21 -3.22 -8.53 -6.60
N GLY A 22 -4.00 -7.48 -6.41
CA GLY A 22 -5.39 -7.41 -6.85
C GLY A 22 -6.37 -7.94 -5.82
N MET A 23 -7.56 -7.37 -5.83
CA MET A 23 -8.65 -7.81 -4.96
C MET A 23 -9.95 -7.76 -5.77
N PRO A 24 -10.39 -8.92 -6.28
CA PRO A 24 -9.79 -10.26 -6.15
C PRO A 24 -8.43 -10.37 -6.83
N ARG A 25 -7.71 -11.42 -6.51
CA ARG A 25 -6.37 -11.64 -7.07
C ARG A 25 -6.36 -11.49 -8.58
N GLY A 26 -5.38 -10.75 -9.09
CA GLY A 26 -5.24 -10.54 -10.52
C GLY A 26 -5.95 -9.30 -11.06
N THR A 27 -6.72 -8.60 -10.23
CA THR A 27 -7.43 -7.40 -10.66
C THR A 27 -6.43 -6.32 -11.06
N ALA A 28 -6.70 -5.65 -12.18
CA ALA A 28 -5.83 -4.59 -12.67
C ALA A 28 -5.86 -3.37 -11.76
N LEU A 29 -4.78 -2.60 -11.78
CA LEU A 29 -4.66 -1.39 -10.97
C LEU A 29 -5.86 -0.47 -11.15
N ALA A 30 -6.30 -0.25 -12.39
CA ALA A 30 -7.42 0.67 -12.68
C ALA A 30 -8.74 0.22 -12.06
N ALA A 31 -8.87 -1.06 -11.72
CA ALA A 31 -10.08 -1.61 -11.11
C ALA A 31 -9.86 -2.03 -9.65
N CYS A 32 -8.73 -1.73 -9.08
CA CYS A 32 -8.37 -2.12 -7.72
C CYS A 32 -7.96 -0.90 -6.91
N CYS A 33 -6.66 -0.65 -6.73
CA CYS A 33 -6.20 0.48 -5.92
C CYS A 33 -6.26 1.81 -6.65
N GLY A 34 -6.24 1.80 -7.99
CA GLY A 34 -6.21 3.04 -8.77
C GLY A 34 -7.27 4.06 -8.38
N PRO A 35 -8.56 3.68 -8.33
CA PRO A 35 -9.61 4.63 -7.95
C PRO A 35 -9.44 5.19 -6.54
N LEU A 36 -8.89 4.40 -5.62
CA LEU A 36 -8.65 4.85 -4.25
C LEU A 36 -7.52 5.89 -4.22
N LEU A 37 -6.44 5.64 -4.95
CA LEU A 37 -5.33 6.58 -5.02
C LEU A 37 -5.73 7.88 -5.70
N ALA A 38 -6.60 7.80 -6.69
CA ALA A 38 -7.07 8.97 -7.42
C ALA A 38 -8.12 9.77 -6.64
N GLY A 39 -8.58 9.25 -5.51
CA GLY A 39 -9.62 9.93 -4.74
C GLY A 39 -11.00 9.81 -5.34
N GLU A 40 -11.18 8.90 -6.28
CA GLU A 40 -12.47 8.71 -6.96
C GLU A 40 -13.43 7.88 -6.12
N ARG A 41 -12.89 7.09 -5.20
CA ARG A 41 -13.67 6.21 -4.36
C ARG A 41 -12.93 5.99 -3.04
N ASP A 42 -13.69 5.88 -1.95
CA ASP A 42 -13.13 5.51 -0.65
C ASP A 42 -13.07 4.00 -0.51
N ALA A 43 -12.14 3.51 0.32
CA ALA A 43 -12.05 2.09 0.59
C ALA A 43 -13.28 1.62 1.37
N ASP A 44 -13.87 0.51 0.95
CA ASP A 44 -15.04 -0.06 1.63
C ASP A 44 -14.65 -0.81 2.90
N THR A 45 -13.44 -1.33 2.96
CA THR A 45 -12.98 -2.16 4.07
C THR A 45 -11.57 -1.75 4.49
N ALA A 46 -11.20 -2.17 5.70
CA ALA A 46 -9.84 -1.94 6.19
C ALA A 46 -8.82 -2.62 5.28
N GLU A 47 -9.12 -3.82 4.79
CA GLU A 47 -8.22 -4.52 3.89
C GLU A 47 -8.01 -3.75 2.58
N ALA A 48 -9.08 -3.21 2.01
CA ALA A 48 -8.96 -2.42 0.79
C ALA A 48 -8.09 -1.19 1.02
N LEU A 49 -8.24 -0.54 2.16
CA LEU A 49 -7.39 0.59 2.48
C LEU A 49 -5.93 0.17 2.65
N MET A 50 -5.68 -0.91 3.38
CA MET A 50 -4.33 -1.40 3.57
C MET A 50 -3.65 -1.69 2.23
N ARG A 51 -4.36 -2.37 1.33
CA ARG A 51 -3.83 -2.68 0.00
C ARG A 51 -3.52 -1.42 -0.79
N SER A 52 -4.39 -0.40 -0.71
CA SER A 52 -4.14 0.85 -1.41
C SER A 52 -2.92 1.59 -0.87
N ARG A 53 -2.67 1.50 0.44
CA ARG A 53 -1.49 2.11 1.04
C ARG A 53 -0.22 1.41 0.58
N TYR A 54 -0.25 0.07 0.48
CA TYR A 54 0.88 -0.66 -0.08
C TYR A 54 1.17 -0.19 -1.52
N THR A 55 0.13 -0.09 -2.34
CA THR A 55 0.28 0.38 -3.72
C THR A 55 0.83 1.81 -3.75
N ALA A 56 0.42 2.65 -2.80
CA ALA A 56 0.95 4.01 -2.69
C ALA A 56 2.46 3.99 -2.42
N TYR A 57 2.94 3.08 -1.59
CA TYR A 57 4.38 2.93 -1.38
C TYR A 57 5.09 2.49 -2.66
N VAL A 58 4.49 1.58 -3.41
CA VAL A 58 5.08 1.10 -4.67
C VAL A 58 5.17 2.23 -5.69
N LEU A 59 4.13 3.05 -5.79
CA LEU A 59 4.05 4.10 -6.81
C LEU A 59 4.60 5.45 -6.35
N GLY A 60 4.99 5.57 -5.08
CA GLY A 60 5.53 6.83 -4.57
C GLY A 60 4.47 7.88 -4.27
N ASP A 61 3.25 7.46 -3.96
CA ASP A 61 2.13 8.38 -3.71
C ASP A 61 2.05 8.77 -2.23
N GLY A 62 2.91 9.71 -1.82
CA GLY A 62 2.93 10.19 -0.44
C GLY A 62 1.65 10.90 -0.03
N ASP A 63 0.96 11.51 -0.97
CA ASP A 63 -0.29 12.21 -0.67
C ASP A 63 -1.36 11.24 -0.20
N HIS A 64 -1.50 10.10 -0.87
CA HIS A 64 -2.45 9.08 -0.43
C HIS A 64 -2.11 8.55 0.95
N LEU A 65 -0.83 8.32 1.23
CA LEU A 65 -0.39 7.86 2.54
C LEU A 65 -0.73 8.88 3.62
N PHE A 66 -0.50 10.16 3.34
CA PHE A 66 -0.80 11.22 4.29
C PHE A 66 -2.30 11.32 4.55
N ARG A 67 -3.11 11.35 3.51
CA ARG A 67 -4.56 11.50 3.61
C ARG A 67 -5.22 10.35 4.36
N THR A 68 -4.65 9.15 4.24
CA THR A 68 -5.25 7.94 4.83
C THR A 68 -4.62 7.55 6.15
N TRP A 69 -3.81 8.40 6.73
CA TRP A 69 -3.19 8.18 8.04
C TRP A 69 -3.91 9.03 9.07
N HIS A 70 -4.32 8.44 10.19
CA HIS A 70 -5.04 9.17 11.22
C HIS A 70 -4.21 10.36 11.71
N PRO A 71 -4.79 11.56 11.76
CA PRO A 71 -4.02 12.77 12.14
C PRO A 71 -3.32 12.68 13.49
N ARG A 72 -3.87 11.91 14.42
CA ARG A 72 -3.30 11.78 15.77
C ARG A 72 -1.96 11.04 15.75
N THR A 73 -1.79 10.10 14.83
CA THR A 73 -0.60 9.25 14.81
C THR A 73 0.27 9.49 13.58
N ARG A 74 -0.21 10.31 12.66
CA ARG A 74 0.48 10.58 11.41
C ARG A 74 1.80 11.31 11.65
N THR A 75 2.85 10.87 10.96
CA THR A 75 4.13 11.57 10.99
C THR A 75 4.12 12.74 10.02
N ASP A 76 5.02 13.70 10.23
CA ASP A 76 5.11 14.86 9.35
C ASP A 76 5.57 14.47 7.95
N ASP A 77 6.41 13.44 7.86
CA ASP A 77 6.91 12.95 6.58
C ASP A 77 6.27 11.60 6.27
N ALA A 78 5.28 11.63 5.42
CA ALA A 78 4.59 10.42 4.99
C ALA A 78 5.09 9.92 3.63
N ASP A 79 6.11 10.57 3.05
CA ASP A 79 6.60 10.17 1.74
C ASP A 79 7.31 8.82 1.80
N PRO A 80 7.13 8.00 0.78
CA PRO A 80 7.84 6.72 0.70
C PRO A 80 9.35 6.92 0.61
N ASP A 81 10.11 5.98 1.20
CA ASP A 81 11.56 5.99 1.12
C ASP A 81 11.97 5.47 -0.27
N ASP A 82 12.55 6.32 -1.11
CA ASP A 82 12.92 5.95 -2.46
C ASP A 82 14.15 5.04 -2.53
N ARG A 83 14.79 4.75 -1.40
CA ARG A 83 15.89 3.77 -1.32
C ARG A 83 15.37 2.34 -1.18
N VAL A 84 14.05 2.17 -1.11
CA VAL A 84 13.42 0.87 -0.93
C VAL A 84 12.41 0.65 -2.06
N ARG A 85 12.46 -0.53 -2.67
CA ARG A 85 11.47 -0.92 -3.67
C ARG A 85 10.69 -2.10 -3.12
N TRP A 86 9.37 -1.96 -3.07
CA TRP A 86 8.49 -3.00 -2.57
C TRP A 86 8.15 -3.97 -3.69
N GLU A 87 8.26 -5.27 -3.41
CA GLU A 87 8.11 -6.31 -4.42
C GLU A 87 6.88 -7.17 -4.27
N ARG A 88 6.39 -7.35 -3.04
CA ARG A 88 5.29 -8.29 -2.81
C ARG A 88 4.56 -7.99 -1.53
N LEU A 89 3.25 -8.13 -1.58
CA LEU A 89 2.37 -8.04 -0.42
C LEU A 89 1.65 -9.37 -0.22
N ASP A 90 1.70 -9.89 0.99
CA ASP A 90 0.90 -11.04 1.41
C ASP A 90 0.05 -10.61 2.59
N VAL A 91 -1.28 -10.63 2.43
CA VAL A 91 -2.20 -10.38 3.54
C VAL A 91 -2.41 -11.71 4.25
N LEU A 92 -2.12 -11.75 5.54
CA LEU A 92 -2.10 -12.98 6.33
C LEU A 92 -3.37 -13.18 7.14
N ASP A 93 -3.96 -12.09 7.65
CA ASP A 93 -5.14 -12.18 8.49
C ASP A 93 -5.91 -10.88 8.45
N VAL A 94 -7.22 -10.96 8.54
CA VAL A 94 -8.10 -9.80 8.58
C VAL A 94 -9.10 -10.03 9.70
N ILE A 95 -9.15 -9.12 10.67
CA ILE A 95 -10.08 -9.18 11.79
C ILE A 95 -10.97 -7.96 11.71
N ASP A 96 -12.27 -8.19 11.61
CA ASP A 96 -13.27 -7.12 11.46
C ASP A 96 -12.91 -6.23 10.25
N GLY A 97 -13.22 -4.96 10.30
CA GLY A 97 -12.87 -4.03 9.22
C GLY A 97 -13.76 -4.14 8.00
N GLY A 98 -14.90 -4.77 8.13
CA GLY A 98 -15.87 -4.87 7.04
C GLY A 98 -16.63 -3.57 6.83
N ALA A 99 -17.54 -3.58 5.86
CA ALA A 99 -18.27 -2.39 5.45
C ALA A 99 -19.07 -1.74 6.59
N ASP A 100 -19.51 -2.54 7.57
CA ASP A 100 -20.31 -2.03 8.67
C ASP A 100 -19.53 -1.87 9.97
N ASP A 101 -18.24 -2.17 9.97
CA ASP A 101 -17.41 -2.10 11.17
C ASP A 101 -16.78 -0.73 11.33
N ALA A 102 -16.48 -0.36 12.59
CA ALA A 102 -15.80 0.90 12.88
C ALA A 102 -14.29 0.73 13.04
N GLU A 103 -13.82 -0.49 13.22
CA GLU A 103 -12.40 -0.80 13.43
C GLU A 103 -12.06 -2.10 12.75
N GLY A 104 -10.78 -2.28 12.46
CA GLY A 104 -10.30 -3.53 11.89
C GLY A 104 -8.80 -3.66 12.03
N VAL A 105 -8.32 -4.90 11.93
CA VAL A 105 -6.90 -5.22 11.96
C VAL A 105 -6.57 -6.01 10.70
N VAL A 106 -5.48 -5.64 10.03
CA VAL A 106 -4.99 -6.39 8.88
C VAL A 106 -3.54 -6.74 9.15
N GLU A 107 -3.25 -8.03 9.14
CA GLU A 107 -1.88 -8.52 9.30
C GLU A 107 -1.31 -8.84 7.93
N PHE A 108 -0.07 -8.42 7.67
CA PHE A 108 0.53 -8.62 6.36
C PHE A 108 2.04 -8.75 6.46
N ARG A 109 2.62 -9.28 5.39
CA ARG A 109 4.05 -9.22 5.13
C ARG A 109 4.26 -8.49 3.82
N ALA A 110 5.23 -7.59 3.81
CA ALA A 110 5.60 -6.88 2.59
C ALA A 110 7.10 -7.04 2.38
N ARG A 111 7.49 -7.54 1.21
CA ARG A 111 8.89 -7.78 0.89
C ARG A 111 9.47 -6.61 0.14
N TRP A 112 10.71 -6.26 0.46
CA TRP A 112 11.38 -5.14 -0.16
C TRP A 112 12.81 -5.50 -0.55
N VAL A 113 13.36 -4.70 -1.45
CA VAL A 113 14.75 -4.78 -1.86
C VAL A 113 15.31 -3.37 -1.86
N SER A 114 16.60 -3.25 -1.54
CA SER A 114 17.25 -1.95 -1.57
C SER A 114 17.35 -1.45 -3.02
N ALA A 115 17.12 -0.16 -3.20
CA ALA A 115 17.17 0.48 -4.51
C ALA A 115 18.31 1.50 -4.61
N ASP A 116 19.25 1.46 -3.66
CA ASP A 116 20.40 2.34 -3.65
C ASP A 116 21.60 1.66 -4.36
N ASP A 117 22.75 2.36 -4.43
CA ASP A 117 23.92 1.87 -5.11
C ASP A 117 24.75 0.91 -4.27
N GLY A 118 24.33 0.64 -3.04
CA GLY A 118 25.06 -0.27 -2.17
C GLY A 118 24.83 -1.73 -2.51
N PRO A 119 25.37 -2.65 -1.70
CA PRO A 119 25.12 -4.07 -1.89
C PRO A 119 23.62 -4.35 -1.83
N LEU A 120 23.17 -5.31 -2.66
CA LEU A 120 21.78 -5.68 -2.70
C LEU A 120 21.35 -6.22 -1.35
N ARG A 121 20.30 -5.67 -0.79
CA ARG A 121 19.73 -6.11 0.48
C ARG A 121 18.25 -6.37 0.27
N ARG A 122 17.75 -7.39 0.92
CA ARG A 122 16.34 -7.73 0.87
C ARG A 122 15.82 -7.86 2.29
N GLY A 123 14.58 -7.54 2.49
CA GLY A 123 13.96 -7.65 3.79
C GLY A 123 12.47 -7.85 3.71
N GLU A 124 11.87 -7.90 4.87
CA GLU A 124 10.45 -8.15 4.99
C GLU A 124 9.92 -7.32 6.16
N LEU A 125 8.82 -6.63 5.91
CA LEU A 125 8.06 -5.97 6.96
C LEU A 125 6.88 -6.86 7.30
N HIS A 126 6.72 -7.20 8.58
CA HIS A 126 5.58 -7.94 9.08
C HIS A 126 4.90 -7.07 10.11
N GLU A 127 3.64 -6.77 9.89
CA GLU A 127 2.91 -5.86 10.77
C GLU A 127 1.46 -6.30 10.90
N ARG A 128 0.89 -6.07 12.09
CA ARG A 128 -0.54 -6.13 12.31
C ARG A 128 -0.98 -4.67 12.45
N SER A 129 -1.67 -4.18 11.43
CA SER A 129 -2.04 -2.77 11.35
C SER A 129 -3.46 -2.56 11.81
N ARG A 130 -3.67 -1.52 12.60
CA ARG A 130 -4.99 -1.13 13.09
C ARG A 130 -5.55 -0.02 12.23
N PHE A 131 -6.82 -0.17 11.88
CA PHE A 131 -7.55 0.81 11.07
C PHE A 131 -8.83 1.20 11.79
N VAL A 132 -9.21 2.45 11.66
CA VAL A 132 -10.46 2.95 12.25
C VAL A 132 -11.17 3.82 11.22
N ARG A 133 -12.47 4.04 11.43
CA ARG A 133 -13.20 4.99 10.62
C ARG A 133 -13.12 6.36 11.26
N ARG A 134 -12.89 7.37 10.42
CA ARG A 134 -12.89 8.76 10.83
C ARG A 134 -13.70 9.51 9.79
N ALA A 135 -14.78 10.13 10.23
CA ALA A 135 -15.70 10.82 9.32
C ALA A 135 -16.19 9.89 8.20
N GLY A 136 -16.45 8.62 8.55
CA GLY A 136 -16.99 7.65 7.61
C GLY A 136 -15.94 6.98 6.72
N ARG A 137 -14.68 7.35 6.83
CA ARG A 137 -13.61 6.82 5.96
C ARG A 137 -12.61 6.00 6.78
N TRP A 138 -12.12 4.93 6.18
CA TRP A 138 -11.06 4.15 6.80
C TRP A 138 -9.76 4.92 6.80
N VAL A 139 -9.06 4.92 7.93
CA VAL A 139 -7.70 5.48 8.03
C VAL A 139 -6.82 4.54 8.83
N TYR A 140 -5.53 4.56 8.52
CA TYR A 140 -4.52 3.80 9.25
C TYR A 140 -4.25 4.47 10.59
N LEU A 141 -4.28 3.70 11.67
CA LEU A 141 -4.03 4.23 13.01
C LEU A 141 -2.60 3.95 13.47
N GLY A 142 -2.11 2.75 13.23
CA GLY A 142 -0.78 2.36 13.67
C GLY A 142 -0.65 0.86 13.79
N ALA A 143 0.53 0.39 14.16
CA ALA A 143 0.75 -1.01 14.41
C ALA A 143 0.13 -1.41 15.75
N GLU A 144 -0.32 -2.66 15.82
CA GLU A 144 -0.87 -3.21 17.03
C GLU A 144 0.24 -3.49 18.06
#